data_74b92d0f92898062bd84eb57642afd54
#
_entry.id   74b92d0f92898062bd84eb57642afd54
#
_cell.length_a   1.000
_cell.length_b   1.000
_cell.length_c   1.000
_cell.angle_alpha   90.00
_cell.angle_beta   90.00
_cell.angle_gamma   90.00
#
_symmetry.space_group_name_H-M   'P 1'
#
loop_
_entity.id
_entity.type
_entity.pdbx_description
1 polymer ?
#
loop_
_entity_poly.entity_id
_entity_poly.type
_entity_poly.pdbx_seq_one_letter_code
_entity_poly.pdbx_strand_id
1 'polypeptide(L)'
;MMGTLSARRGLEWLLGLYFLSHVPITLLLDLQTVLPRELYPVELRNLLTWYAKEFKDPLLQNPPPWFKSFLFCELVFQLPFFPIATYAFFKGGCKWIRIPAIVYSVHTVTTLIPILSTFLFEDFSKANGFKAQGPKTFQERLTLVSIYAPYFLIPLMLLLFMLRSPYYKYEEKRKKK
;
A
#
# COMPACT_ATOMS: atom_id res chain seq x y z
N MET A 1 23.55 18.10 14.85
CA MET A 1 23.87 17.03 13.89
C MET A 1 23.41 15.64 14.33
N MET A 2 23.57 15.22 15.58
CA MET A 2 23.11 13.90 16.09
C MET A 2 21.58 13.70 15.99
N GLY A 3 20.76 14.71 16.26
CA GLY A 3 19.31 14.59 16.23
C GLY A 3 18.71 14.29 14.83
N THR A 4 19.28 14.83 13.78
CA THR A 4 18.80 14.60 12.40
C THR A 4 19.17 13.21 11.89
N LEU A 5 20.30 12.65 12.35
CA LEU A 5 20.73 11.30 12.03
C LEU A 5 19.81 10.27 12.70
N SER A 6 19.46 10.51 13.97
CA SER A 6 18.53 9.67 14.74
C SER A 6 17.13 9.66 14.15
N ALA A 7 16.59 10.84 13.80
CA ALA A 7 15.26 10.96 13.19
C ALA A 7 15.17 10.25 11.83
N ARG A 8 16.19 10.39 10.99
CA ARG A 8 16.26 9.67 9.71
C ARG A 8 16.26 8.15 9.92
N ARG A 9 17.08 7.64 10.84
CA ARG A 9 17.16 6.21 11.13
C ARG A 9 15.83 5.68 11.69
N GLY A 10 15.16 6.45 12.54
CA GLY A 10 13.84 6.10 13.05
C GLY A 10 12.82 5.97 11.91
N LEU A 11 12.83 6.90 10.96
CA LEU A 11 11.95 6.84 9.78
C LEU A 11 12.30 5.66 8.86
N GLU A 12 13.57 5.40 8.62
CA GLU A 12 14.02 4.24 7.84
C GLU A 12 13.55 2.91 8.49
N TRP A 13 13.63 2.77 9.81
CA TRP A 13 13.10 1.61 10.52
C TRP A 13 11.58 1.47 10.41
N LEU A 14 10.83 2.57 10.53
CA LEU A 14 9.40 2.58 10.32
C LEU A 14 9.03 2.11 8.92
N LEU A 15 9.73 2.61 7.90
CA LEU A 15 9.54 2.20 6.51
C LEU A 15 9.91 0.73 6.28
N GLY A 16 10.99 0.26 6.90
CA GLY A 16 11.38 -1.16 6.85
C GLY A 16 10.29 -2.07 7.42
N LEU A 17 9.70 -1.72 8.56
CA LEU A 17 8.57 -2.45 9.16
C LEU A 17 7.32 -2.40 8.29
N TYR A 18 7.03 -1.24 7.70
CA TYR A 18 5.91 -1.09 6.77
C TYR A 18 6.03 -2.05 5.58
N PHE A 19 7.18 -2.08 4.90
CA PHE A 19 7.38 -2.99 3.77
C PHE A 19 7.42 -4.46 4.19
N LEU A 20 8.02 -4.77 5.35
CA LEU A 20 8.04 -6.13 5.87
C LEU A 20 6.62 -6.65 6.13
N SER A 21 5.76 -5.83 6.74
CA SER A 21 4.36 -6.21 7.04
C SER A 21 3.52 -6.35 5.76
N HIS A 22 3.85 -5.60 4.71
CA HIS A 22 3.13 -5.67 3.43
C HIS A 22 3.32 -7.00 2.71
N VAL A 23 4.48 -7.66 2.85
CA VAL A 23 4.72 -8.96 2.19
C VAL A 23 3.63 -9.98 2.54
N PRO A 24 3.35 -10.29 3.83
CA PRO A 24 2.29 -11.23 4.16
C PRO A 24 0.88 -10.69 3.87
N ILE A 25 0.63 -9.40 4.05
CA ILE A 25 -0.68 -8.80 3.76
C ILE A 25 -1.03 -9.00 2.29
N THR A 26 -0.15 -8.61 1.39
CA THR A 26 -0.36 -8.77 -0.06
C THR A 26 -0.47 -10.24 -0.45
N LEU A 27 0.47 -11.09 -0.03
CA LEU A 27 0.46 -12.50 -0.41
C LEU A 27 -0.74 -13.27 0.12
N LEU A 28 -1.17 -12.99 1.36
CA LEU A 28 -2.17 -13.81 2.04
C LEU A 28 -3.58 -13.25 1.95
N LEU A 29 -3.74 -11.94 1.71
CA LEU A 29 -5.04 -11.27 1.69
C LEU A 29 -5.35 -10.67 0.32
N ASP A 30 -4.57 -9.70 -0.14
CA ASP A 30 -4.93 -8.88 -1.31
C ASP A 30 -4.97 -9.69 -2.61
N LEU A 31 -4.00 -10.56 -2.81
CA LEU A 31 -3.89 -11.39 -4.01
C LEU A 31 -4.95 -12.50 -4.11
N GLN A 32 -5.70 -12.82 -3.05
CA GLN A 32 -6.86 -13.72 -3.13
C GLN A 32 -7.93 -13.21 -4.11
N THR A 33 -7.92 -11.90 -4.39
CA THR A 33 -8.88 -11.25 -5.30
C THR A 33 -8.59 -11.56 -6.78
N VAL A 34 -7.35 -11.86 -7.12
CA VAL A 34 -6.88 -12.06 -8.51
C VAL A 34 -6.28 -13.44 -8.77
N LEU A 35 -5.80 -14.12 -7.75
CA LEU A 35 -5.27 -15.49 -7.86
C LEU A 35 -6.35 -16.55 -7.60
N PRO A 36 -6.15 -17.78 -8.09
CA PRO A 36 -7.08 -18.88 -7.83
C PRO A 36 -7.29 -19.12 -6.33
N ARG A 37 -8.55 -19.24 -5.92
CA ARG A 37 -8.93 -19.44 -4.51
C ARG A 37 -8.37 -20.71 -3.89
N GLU A 38 -8.12 -21.70 -4.71
CA GLU A 38 -7.57 -23.02 -4.33
C GLU A 38 -6.16 -22.93 -3.77
N LEU A 39 -5.42 -21.84 -4.09
CA LEU A 39 -4.09 -21.59 -3.55
C LEU A 39 -4.10 -21.20 -2.08
N TYR A 40 -5.27 -20.85 -1.53
CA TYR A 40 -5.38 -20.30 -0.18
C TYR A 40 -6.13 -21.25 0.76
N PRO A 41 -5.63 -21.46 2.00
CA PRO A 41 -6.36 -22.16 3.05
C PRO A 41 -7.74 -21.56 3.29
N VAL A 42 -8.68 -22.41 3.74
CA VAL A 42 -10.06 -21.99 3.98
C VAL A 42 -10.16 -20.88 5.05
N GLU A 43 -9.28 -20.91 6.03
CA GLU A 43 -9.21 -19.92 7.10
C GLU A 43 -8.89 -18.53 6.56
N LEU A 44 -7.93 -18.41 5.66
CA LEU A 44 -7.58 -17.12 5.03
C LEU A 44 -8.68 -16.60 4.12
N ARG A 45 -9.36 -17.50 3.40
CA ARG A 45 -10.52 -17.13 2.57
C ARG A 45 -11.68 -16.62 3.42
N ASN A 46 -11.93 -17.28 4.56
CA ASN A 46 -12.95 -16.86 5.51
C ASN A 46 -12.60 -15.54 6.17
N LEU A 47 -11.33 -15.33 6.52
CA LEU A 47 -10.84 -14.07 7.10
C LEU A 47 -11.08 -12.89 6.14
N LEU A 48 -10.71 -13.03 4.87
CA LEU A 48 -10.94 -11.99 3.87
C LEU A 48 -12.43 -11.72 3.66
N THR A 49 -13.25 -12.77 3.60
CA THR A 49 -14.71 -12.65 3.44
C THR A 49 -15.34 -11.97 4.64
N TRP A 50 -14.92 -12.34 5.86
CA TRP A 50 -15.36 -11.68 7.09
C TRP A 50 -15.00 -10.19 7.08
N TYR A 51 -13.74 -9.87 6.81
CA TYR A 51 -13.26 -8.49 6.74
C TYR A 51 -14.08 -7.66 5.73
N ALA A 52 -14.25 -8.16 4.52
CA ALA A 52 -14.96 -7.45 3.47
C ALA A 52 -16.43 -7.18 3.83
N LYS A 53 -17.10 -8.09 4.56
CA LYS A 53 -18.47 -7.92 5.03
C LYS A 53 -18.57 -7.00 6.24
N GLU A 54 -17.68 -7.16 7.22
CA GLU A 54 -17.70 -6.38 8.46
C GLU A 54 -17.47 -4.90 8.18
N PHE A 55 -16.46 -4.59 7.36
CA PHE A 55 -16.13 -3.21 7.00
C PHE A 55 -16.89 -2.70 5.77
N LYS A 56 -17.77 -3.52 5.20
CA LYS A 56 -18.56 -3.18 4.00
C LYS A 56 -17.69 -2.73 2.82
N ASP A 57 -16.55 -3.42 2.63
CA ASP A 57 -15.64 -3.14 1.55
C ASP A 57 -16.17 -3.68 0.21
N PRO A 58 -16.68 -2.81 -0.67
CA PRO A 58 -17.32 -3.24 -1.91
C PRO A 58 -16.31 -3.74 -2.94
N LEU A 59 -15.06 -3.26 -2.85
CA LEU A 59 -14.00 -3.62 -3.80
C LEU A 59 -13.50 -5.05 -3.57
N LEU A 60 -13.50 -5.51 -2.31
CA LEU A 60 -13.15 -6.89 -1.97
C LEU A 60 -14.34 -7.85 -2.11
N GLN A 61 -15.58 -7.38 -1.88
CA GLN A 61 -16.76 -8.23 -2.04
C GLN A 61 -17.07 -8.54 -3.49
N ASN A 62 -16.95 -7.55 -4.38
CA ASN A 62 -17.20 -7.70 -5.82
C ASN A 62 -16.23 -6.82 -6.62
N PRO A 63 -14.97 -7.27 -6.79
CA PRO A 63 -13.90 -6.45 -7.34
C PRO A 63 -14.14 -6.09 -8.81
N PRO A 64 -14.24 -4.79 -9.14
CA PRO A 64 -14.37 -4.34 -10.51
C PRO A 64 -13.05 -4.53 -11.30
N PRO A 65 -13.10 -4.57 -12.63
CA PRO A 65 -11.91 -4.80 -13.48
C PRO A 65 -10.76 -3.84 -13.20
N TRP A 66 -11.06 -2.55 -12.97
CA TRP A 66 -10.02 -1.55 -12.67
C TRP A 66 -9.31 -1.83 -11.34
N PHE A 67 -10.02 -2.30 -10.32
CA PHE A 67 -9.42 -2.66 -9.04
C PHE A 67 -8.55 -3.92 -9.16
N LYS A 68 -9.02 -4.93 -9.91
CA LYS A 68 -8.21 -6.11 -10.22
C LYS A 68 -6.91 -5.75 -10.96
N SER A 69 -6.95 -4.77 -11.87
CA SER A 69 -5.74 -4.32 -12.56
C SER A 69 -4.72 -3.71 -11.61
N PHE A 70 -5.14 -3.00 -10.55
CA PHE A 70 -4.24 -2.51 -9.52
C PHE A 70 -3.58 -3.64 -8.73
N LEU A 71 -4.34 -4.69 -8.41
CA LEU A 71 -3.80 -5.87 -7.73
C LEU A 71 -2.82 -6.66 -8.61
N PHE A 72 -3.02 -6.69 -9.93
CA PHE A 72 -2.01 -7.22 -10.85
C PHE A 72 -0.74 -6.37 -10.87
N CYS A 73 -0.86 -5.06 -10.86
CA CYS A 73 0.30 -4.18 -10.71
C CYS A 73 1.01 -4.38 -9.37
N GLU A 74 0.25 -4.60 -8.30
CA GLU A 74 0.80 -4.93 -6.99
C GLU A 74 1.60 -6.23 -7.02
N LEU A 75 1.07 -7.29 -7.62
CA LEU A 75 1.76 -8.56 -7.80
C LEU A 75 3.07 -8.43 -8.59
N VAL A 76 3.05 -7.66 -9.68
CA VAL A 76 4.18 -7.61 -10.63
C VAL A 76 5.23 -6.58 -10.23
N PHE A 77 4.83 -5.42 -9.70
CA PHE A 77 5.73 -4.30 -9.42
C PHE A 77 5.96 -4.07 -7.93
N GLN A 78 4.90 -4.11 -7.11
CA GLN A 78 5.03 -3.74 -5.70
C GLN A 78 5.57 -4.90 -4.86
N LEU A 79 5.03 -6.10 -5.01
CA LEU A 79 5.44 -7.27 -4.22
C LEU A 79 6.93 -7.61 -4.38
N PRO A 80 7.54 -7.60 -5.58
CA PRO A 80 8.99 -7.77 -5.71
C PRO A 80 9.81 -6.65 -5.07
N PHE A 81 9.26 -5.44 -5.02
CA PHE A 81 9.90 -4.30 -4.39
C PHE A 81 9.92 -4.38 -2.85
N PHE A 82 8.90 -4.97 -2.21
CA PHE A 82 8.78 -4.99 -0.76
C PHE A 82 9.99 -5.60 -0.03
N PRO A 83 10.49 -6.79 -0.36
CA PRO A 83 11.69 -7.33 0.30
C PRO A 83 12.94 -6.49 0.02
N ILE A 84 13.06 -5.90 -1.16
CA ILE A 84 14.16 -5.02 -1.52
C ILE A 84 14.15 -3.75 -0.66
N ALA A 85 12.98 -3.13 -0.53
CA ALA A 85 12.78 -1.95 0.30
C ALA A 85 13.00 -2.27 1.79
N THR A 86 12.48 -3.38 2.27
CA THR A 86 12.69 -3.87 3.64
C THR A 86 14.18 -3.95 3.98
N TYR A 87 14.94 -4.62 3.12
CA TYR A 87 16.39 -4.73 3.28
C TYR A 87 17.07 -3.35 3.28
N ALA A 88 16.76 -2.51 2.29
CA ALA A 88 17.41 -1.22 2.13
C ALA A 88 17.17 -0.28 3.31
N PHE A 89 15.95 -0.25 3.84
CA PHE A 89 15.59 0.62 4.96
C PHE A 89 16.12 0.10 6.30
N PHE A 90 16.07 -1.19 6.56
CA PHE A 90 16.67 -1.74 7.77
C PHE A 90 18.19 -1.59 7.80
N LYS A 91 18.86 -1.89 6.69
CA LYS A 91 20.30 -1.68 6.57
C LYS A 91 20.66 -0.21 6.73
N GLY A 92 19.90 0.69 6.09
CA GLY A 92 20.21 2.11 5.99
C GLY A 92 21.37 2.38 5.05
N GLY A 93 21.58 3.64 4.71
CA GLY A 93 22.68 4.04 3.83
C GLY A 93 22.53 3.66 2.35
N CYS A 94 21.45 3.00 1.98
CA CYS A 94 21.20 2.52 0.62
C CYS A 94 20.63 3.65 -0.27
N LYS A 95 21.47 4.55 -0.76
CA LYS A 95 21.05 5.69 -1.60
C LYS A 95 20.38 5.26 -2.90
N TRP A 96 20.73 4.10 -3.43
CA TRP A 96 20.15 3.52 -4.65
C TRP A 96 18.65 3.26 -4.56
N ILE A 97 18.11 3.08 -3.33
CA ILE A 97 16.66 2.85 -3.13
C ILE A 97 15.80 4.07 -3.50
N ARG A 98 16.40 5.26 -3.62
CA ARG A 98 15.69 6.53 -3.85
C ARG A 98 14.75 6.48 -5.05
N ILE A 99 15.26 6.11 -6.22
CA ILE A 99 14.46 6.09 -7.45
C ILE A 99 13.38 5.01 -7.40
N PRO A 100 13.68 3.74 -7.06
CA PRO A 100 12.65 2.72 -6.88
C PRO A 100 11.57 3.11 -5.86
N ALA A 101 11.96 3.73 -4.74
CA ALA A 101 11.02 4.19 -3.72
C ALA A 101 10.11 5.33 -4.22
N ILE A 102 10.62 6.26 -5.03
CA ILE A 102 9.81 7.31 -5.67
C ILE A 102 8.80 6.68 -6.62
N VAL A 103 9.24 5.76 -7.49
CA VAL A 103 8.36 5.06 -8.45
C VAL A 103 7.25 4.31 -7.72
N TYR A 104 7.60 3.53 -6.70
CA TYR A 104 6.63 2.82 -5.86
C TYR A 104 5.63 3.79 -5.22
N SER A 105 6.11 4.87 -4.62
CA SER A 105 5.28 5.83 -3.89
C SER A 105 4.28 6.53 -4.80
N VAL A 106 4.72 7.00 -5.97
CA VAL A 106 3.82 7.64 -6.95
C VAL A 106 2.78 6.64 -7.44
N HIS A 107 3.19 5.43 -7.78
CA HIS A 107 2.27 4.37 -8.21
C HIS A 107 1.20 4.10 -7.15
N THR A 108 1.62 3.84 -5.90
CA THR A 108 0.72 3.48 -4.81
C THR A 108 -0.23 4.62 -4.46
N VAL A 109 0.27 5.84 -4.29
CA VAL A 109 -0.57 7.03 -4.04
C VAL A 109 -1.60 7.22 -5.15
N THR A 110 -1.19 7.05 -6.41
CA THR A 110 -2.09 7.20 -7.57
C THR A 110 -3.18 6.15 -7.58
N THR A 111 -2.87 4.89 -7.27
CA THR A 111 -3.88 3.81 -7.23
C THR A 111 -4.84 3.94 -6.05
N LEU A 112 -4.41 4.52 -4.94
CA LEU A 112 -5.26 4.76 -3.77
C LEU A 112 -6.29 5.88 -3.98
N ILE A 113 -6.02 6.85 -4.85
CA ILE A 113 -6.96 7.95 -5.14
C ILE A 113 -8.32 7.43 -5.61
N PRO A 114 -8.44 6.62 -6.68
CA PRO A 114 -9.73 6.09 -7.11
C PRO A 114 -10.37 5.16 -6.09
N ILE A 115 -9.58 4.40 -5.31
CA ILE A 115 -10.10 3.55 -4.23
C ILE A 115 -10.78 4.40 -3.16
N LEU A 116 -10.09 5.40 -2.61
CA LEU A 116 -10.62 6.29 -1.58
C LEU A 116 -11.78 7.14 -2.12
N SER A 117 -11.71 7.59 -3.37
CA SER A 117 -12.79 8.32 -4.02
C SER A 117 -14.06 7.47 -4.14
N THR A 118 -13.92 6.19 -4.45
CA THR A 118 -15.05 5.25 -4.49
C THR A 118 -15.71 5.13 -3.11
N PHE A 119 -14.92 4.97 -2.05
CA PHE A 119 -15.48 4.87 -0.69
C PHE A 119 -16.19 6.15 -0.23
N LEU A 120 -15.68 7.31 -0.62
CA LEU A 120 -16.23 8.60 -0.19
C LEU A 120 -17.44 9.06 -1.02
N PHE A 121 -17.40 8.87 -2.32
CA PHE A 121 -18.32 9.56 -3.24
C PHE A 121 -19.27 8.66 -4.00
N GLU A 122 -19.05 7.32 -4.04
CA GLU A 122 -19.95 6.42 -4.73
C GLU A 122 -21.30 6.31 -4.00
N ASP A 123 -22.38 6.25 -4.76
CA ASP A 123 -23.74 6.05 -4.23
C ASP A 123 -24.03 4.55 -4.04
N PHE A 124 -23.88 4.08 -2.82
CA PHE A 124 -24.18 2.70 -2.41
C PHE A 124 -25.64 2.47 -1.98
N SER A 125 -26.50 3.47 -2.07
CA SER A 125 -27.92 3.35 -1.72
C SER A 125 -28.73 2.62 -2.80
N LYS A 126 -28.27 2.67 -4.05
CA LYS A 126 -28.91 2.03 -5.20
C LYS A 126 -28.53 0.55 -5.27
N ALA A 127 -29.51 -0.30 -5.06
CA ALA A 127 -29.37 -1.72 -4.80
C ALA A 127 -29.09 -2.56 -6.06
N ASN A 128 -27.95 -2.45 -6.71
CA ASN A 128 -27.57 -3.35 -7.81
C ASN A 128 -26.10 -3.78 -7.71
N GLY A 129 -25.86 -5.06 -7.52
CA GLY A 129 -24.54 -5.69 -7.54
C GLY A 129 -23.55 -5.12 -6.54
N PHE A 130 -22.40 -4.74 -7.01
CA PHE A 130 -21.30 -4.15 -6.25
C PHE A 130 -21.72 -2.93 -5.38
N LYS A 131 -22.62 -2.07 -5.89
CA LYS A 131 -23.05 -0.86 -5.18
C LYS A 131 -23.90 -1.13 -3.94
N ALA A 132 -24.60 -2.24 -3.90
CA ALA A 132 -25.45 -2.59 -2.74
C ALA A 132 -24.65 -3.00 -1.49
N GLN A 133 -23.39 -3.36 -1.64
CA GLN A 133 -22.56 -3.96 -0.60
C GLN A 133 -21.62 -2.95 0.09
N GLY A 134 -21.60 -1.71 -0.40
CA GLY A 134 -20.72 -0.67 0.10
C GLY A 134 -21.22 0.06 1.35
N PRO A 135 -20.40 0.96 1.91
CA PRO A 135 -20.73 1.75 3.08
C PRO A 135 -21.82 2.79 2.74
N LYS A 136 -22.93 2.79 3.49
CA LYS A 136 -24.06 3.68 3.26
C LYS A 136 -24.01 4.93 4.11
N THR A 137 -23.56 4.80 5.36
CA THR A 137 -23.47 5.92 6.31
C THR A 137 -22.12 6.61 6.22
N PHE A 138 -22.07 7.87 6.62
CA PHE A 138 -20.82 8.63 6.70
C PHE A 138 -19.79 7.97 7.63
N GLN A 139 -20.22 7.42 8.74
CA GLN A 139 -19.36 6.72 9.69
C GLN A 139 -18.74 5.45 9.08
N GLU A 140 -19.53 4.63 8.36
CA GLU A 140 -19.02 3.45 7.65
C GLU A 140 -17.98 3.83 6.60
N ARG A 141 -18.21 4.92 5.87
CA ARG A 141 -17.26 5.46 4.89
C ARG A 141 -15.94 5.88 5.55
N LEU A 142 -16.02 6.63 6.65
CA LEU A 142 -14.84 7.06 7.39
C LEU A 142 -14.08 5.88 8.00
N THR A 143 -14.76 4.88 8.51
CA THR A 143 -14.13 3.65 9.01
C THR A 143 -13.34 2.97 7.91
N LEU A 144 -13.93 2.76 6.74
CA LEU A 144 -13.26 2.13 5.62
C LEU A 144 -12.09 2.96 5.11
N VAL A 145 -12.27 4.28 4.96
CA VAL A 145 -11.19 5.20 4.59
C VAL A 145 -10.05 5.16 5.60
N SER A 146 -10.33 5.09 6.90
CA SER A 146 -9.29 5.03 7.94
C SER A 146 -8.45 3.75 7.87
N ILE A 147 -9.02 2.64 7.43
CA ILE A 147 -8.29 1.39 7.21
C ILE A 147 -7.31 1.52 6.03
N TYR A 148 -7.73 2.18 4.96
CA TYR A 148 -6.89 2.40 3.76
C TYR A 148 -5.94 3.60 3.88
N ALA A 149 -6.19 4.54 4.80
CA ALA A 149 -5.40 5.76 4.95
C ALA A 149 -3.89 5.52 5.18
N PRO A 150 -3.42 4.55 5.97
CA PRO A 150 -1.99 4.27 6.13
C PRO A 150 -1.30 3.93 4.80
N TYR A 151 -2.00 3.22 3.92
CA TYR A 151 -1.48 2.82 2.60
C TYR A 151 -1.40 3.98 1.60
N PHE A 152 -2.06 5.07 1.89
CA PHE A 152 -1.92 6.33 1.17
C PHE A 152 -0.90 7.25 1.82
N LEU A 153 -0.99 7.44 3.14
CA LEU A 153 -0.19 8.42 3.89
C LEU A 153 1.27 8.00 4.01
N ILE A 154 1.57 6.73 4.25
CA ILE A 154 2.96 6.27 4.39
C ILE A 154 3.70 6.34 3.05
N PRO A 155 3.16 5.89 1.90
CA PRO A 155 3.78 6.13 0.61
C PRO A 155 3.92 7.61 0.25
N LEU A 156 2.95 8.45 0.60
CA LEU A 156 3.06 9.89 0.41
C LEU A 156 4.21 10.49 1.23
N MET A 157 4.32 10.11 2.50
CA MET A 157 5.44 10.49 3.36
C MET A 157 6.78 10.01 2.80
N LEU A 158 6.85 8.77 2.31
CA LEU A 158 8.03 8.21 1.67
C LEU A 158 8.43 9.02 0.42
N LEU A 159 7.45 9.39 -0.41
CA LEU A 159 7.69 10.23 -1.59
C LEU A 159 8.31 11.56 -1.20
N LEU A 160 7.71 12.26 -0.24
CA LEU A 160 8.22 13.54 0.23
C LEU A 160 9.61 13.40 0.87
N PHE A 161 9.84 12.33 1.62
CA PHE A 161 11.12 12.04 2.23
C PHE A 161 12.21 11.81 1.16
N MET A 162 11.94 11.01 0.13
CA MET A 162 12.89 10.74 -0.96
C MET A 162 13.15 11.96 -1.83
N LEU A 163 12.14 12.81 -2.03
CA LEU A 163 12.29 14.04 -2.82
C LEU A 163 13.05 15.15 -2.07
N ARG A 164 12.86 15.26 -0.75
CA ARG A 164 13.39 16.37 0.04
C ARG A 164 14.67 16.04 0.79
N SER A 165 14.94 14.80 1.12
CA SER A 165 16.11 14.42 1.92
C SER A 165 17.42 14.71 1.18
N PRO A 166 18.29 15.59 1.69
CA PRO A 166 19.60 15.86 1.11
C PRO A 166 20.46 14.59 1.06
N TYR A 167 20.31 13.72 2.07
CA TYR A 167 21.04 12.47 2.16
C TYR A 167 20.84 11.55 0.96
N TYR A 168 19.60 11.43 0.47
CA TYR A 168 19.24 10.60 -0.67
C TYR A 168 19.44 11.32 -2.02
N LYS A 169 19.53 12.65 -2.03
CA LYS A 169 19.72 13.45 -3.26
C LYS A 169 21.16 13.43 -3.76
N TYR A 170 22.14 13.41 -2.86
CA TYR A 170 23.53 13.51 -3.24
C TYR A 170 24.12 12.11 -3.45
N GLU A 171 24.43 11.75 -4.70
CA GLU A 171 25.36 10.67 -4.99
C GLU A 171 26.76 11.14 -4.55
N GLU A 172 27.44 10.34 -3.76
CA GLU A 172 28.89 10.53 -3.61
C GLU A 172 29.51 10.43 -5.01
N LYS A 173 30.12 11.53 -5.47
CA LYS A 173 30.93 11.50 -6.69
C LYS A 173 31.94 10.37 -6.50
N ARG A 174 31.75 9.25 -7.23
CA ARG A 174 32.78 8.21 -7.30
C ARG A 174 34.06 8.90 -7.71
N LYS A 175 35.06 8.98 -6.81
CA LYS A 175 36.39 9.38 -7.15
C LYS A 175 36.84 8.44 -8.28
N LYS A 176 36.88 8.94 -9.50
CA LYS A 176 37.55 8.25 -10.60
C LYS A 176 39.02 8.11 -10.18
N LYS A 177 39.44 6.91 -9.82
CA LYS A 177 40.85 6.54 -9.78
C LYS A 177 41.34 6.33 -11.18
#